data_c5d4ed89f59547efa63ac83ac7e63dfa
#
_entry.id   c5d4ed89f59547efa63ac83ac7e63dfa
#
_cell.length_a   1.000
_cell.length_b   1.000
_cell.length_c   1.000
_cell.angle_alpha   90.00
_cell.angle_beta   90.00
_cell.angle_gamma   90.00
#
_symmetry.space_group_name_H-M   'P 1'
#
loop_
_entity.id
_entity.type
_entity.pdbx_description
1 polymer ?
#
loop_
_entity_poly.entity_id
_entity_poly.type
_entity_poly.pdbx_seq_one_letter_code
_entity_poly.pdbx_strand_id
1 'polypeptide(L)'
;MRKLPIVIAVVGGEGTRLYPLTLQHPKPLVSMCGVAILSRTFETIANQGFREFILAGKGVRNTLFIEEFFKDGEGFSRRVGITPRAKFKYQPKYDDRGNADAVRFCMEFYDIKRDVLVVGGDHILDITLKDLIRFHRSKNALVTAGLQELDKTRDISQFGVVELAPDGRIQRFVEKPEEEEAPTRLINTGIYVFSPKIREVLEDMTDKPMDTGGDVLPYLCANNYPVYGHVCEGYWADVGNPEALLKTTQDVLHGKLSRIKFLGKQTTLKEAARGIIQKDTRRWIHRSTLRNIERLERPPEIGNYVHIGEHCIIEEDVKIESSSIGDYCKIGKGTRITGSVVMGFTNVGKDVRLNNCIVGRYSSIKDKSIIDRDLDVEVHEGSHDLTPVIGEGVTIEKGSVIGPKKRVAPIYESHRILSTGRFLELGYDTNNVYFVEK
;
A
#
# COMPACT_ATOMS: atom_id res chain seq x y z
N MET A 1 25.97 2.31 21.76
CA MET A 1 24.68 2.71 21.12
C MET A 1 23.61 1.68 21.47
N ARG A 2 22.43 2.10 21.96
CA ARG A 2 21.32 1.18 22.18
C ARG A 2 20.88 0.57 20.84
N LYS A 3 20.58 -0.74 20.80
CA LYS A 3 20.06 -1.42 19.60
C LYS A 3 18.81 -0.72 19.06
N LEU A 4 18.61 -0.75 17.73
CA LEU A 4 17.35 -0.35 17.12
C LEU A 4 16.20 -1.26 17.58
N PRO A 5 14.96 -0.76 17.64
CA PRO A 5 13.79 -1.59 17.89
C PRO A 5 13.67 -2.77 16.92
N ILE A 6 12.98 -3.83 17.34
CA ILE A 6 12.44 -4.81 16.39
C ILE A 6 11.22 -4.18 15.72
N VAL A 7 11.07 -4.39 14.41
CA VAL A 7 9.89 -3.96 13.67
C VAL A 7 8.83 -5.03 13.77
N ILE A 8 7.64 -4.68 14.24
CA ILE A 8 6.46 -5.56 14.19
C ILE A 8 5.49 -4.93 13.20
N ALA A 9 5.29 -5.61 12.07
CA ALA A 9 4.33 -5.17 11.06
C ALA A 9 3.00 -5.90 11.28
N VAL A 10 1.94 -5.13 11.52
CA VAL A 10 0.60 -5.67 11.66
C VAL A 10 0.00 -5.84 10.26
N VAL A 11 -0.18 -7.09 9.85
CA VAL A 11 -0.61 -7.47 8.49
C VAL A 11 -1.97 -8.16 8.47
N GLY A 12 -2.69 -8.10 9.56
CA GLY A 12 -4.06 -8.55 9.68
C GLY A 12 -5.03 -7.63 8.94
N GLY A 13 -6.15 -8.19 8.50
CA GLY A 13 -7.21 -7.45 7.83
C GLY A 13 -7.55 -8.03 6.46
N GLU A 14 -8.84 -8.04 6.14
CA GLU A 14 -9.34 -8.66 4.90
C GLU A 14 -9.08 -7.81 3.64
N GLY A 15 -8.79 -6.53 3.80
CA GLY A 15 -8.52 -5.62 2.68
C GLY A 15 -9.72 -5.39 1.75
N THR A 16 -10.93 -5.47 2.29
CA THR A 16 -12.18 -5.43 1.53
C THR A 16 -12.36 -4.17 0.70
N ARG A 17 -11.90 -3.02 1.19
CA ARG A 17 -11.94 -1.75 0.44
C ARG A 17 -11.12 -1.75 -0.86
N LEU A 18 -10.14 -2.67 -0.98
CA LEU A 18 -9.35 -2.87 -2.20
C LEU A 18 -9.92 -3.97 -3.13
N TYR A 19 -11.05 -4.60 -2.79
CA TYR A 19 -11.69 -5.55 -3.71
C TYR A 19 -11.93 -4.90 -5.07
N PRO A 20 -11.74 -5.66 -6.15
CA PRO A 20 -11.45 -7.11 -6.24
C PRO A 20 -9.94 -7.50 -6.21
N LEU A 21 -9.01 -6.59 -6.01
CA LEU A 21 -7.56 -6.87 -6.03
C LEU A 21 -7.12 -7.80 -4.89
N THR A 22 -7.86 -7.80 -3.79
CA THR A 22 -7.54 -8.58 -2.57
C THR A 22 -8.35 -9.86 -2.42
N LEU A 23 -9.09 -10.28 -3.46
CA LEU A 23 -9.84 -11.54 -3.43
C LEU A 23 -8.93 -12.76 -3.32
N GLN A 24 -7.77 -12.73 -3.96
CA GLN A 24 -6.85 -13.87 -4.00
C GLN A 24 -5.59 -13.66 -3.15
N HIS A 25 -5.17 -12.44 -2.97
CA HIS A 25 -3.96 -12.07 -2.24
C HIS A 25 -4.24 -11.12 -1.09
N PRO A 26 -3.49 -11.22 0.03
CA PRO A 26 -3.63 -10.28 1.13
C PRO A 26 -3.23 -8.86 0.70
N LYS A 27 -3.92 -7.87 1.24
CA LYS A 27 -3.69 -6.43 0.97
C LYS A 27 -2.21 -6.02 1.00
N PRO A 28 -1.38 -6.44 1.97
CA PRO A 28 0.04 -6.08 2.01
C PRO A 28 0.86 -6.54 0.80
N LEU A 29 0.37 -7.53 0.06
CA LEU A 29 1.04 -8.06 -1.15
C LEU A 29 0.50 -7.48 -2.46
N VAL A 30 -0.47 -6.57 -2.42
CA VAL A 30 -0.88 -5.81 -3.61
C VAL A 30 0.32 -5.06 -4.19
N SER A 31 0.46 -5.12 -5.52
CA SER A 31 1.63 -4.58 -6.21
C SER A 31 1.50 -3.08 -6.48
N MET A 32 2.57 -2.35 -6.19
CA MET A 32 2.74 -0.94 -6.54
C MET A 32 4.11 -0.75 -7.22
N CYS A 33 4.12 -0.29 -8.45
CA CYS A 33 5.35 -0.22 -9.29
C CYS A 33 6.13 -1.55 -9.25
N GLY A 34 5.47 -2.66 -9.58
CA GLY A 34 6.09 -3.99 -9.66
C GLY A 34 6.47 -4.65 -8.33
N VAL A 35 6.27 -4.01 -7.18
CA VAL A 35 6.69 -4.52 -5.87
C VAL A 35 5.53 -4.43 -4.87
N ALA A 36 5.38 -5.45 -4.01
CA ALA A 36 4.36 -5.47 -2.96
C ALA A 36 4.45 -4.24 -2.03
N ILE A 37 3.31 -3.68 -1.62
CA ILE A 37 3.21 -2.53 -0.71
C ILE A 37 4.09 -2.74 0.54
N LEU A 38 3.90 -3.84 1.26
CA LEU A 38 4.66 -4.15 2.47
C LEU A 38 6.17 -4.24 2.21
N SER A 39 6.56 -4.71 1.03
CA SER A 39 7.98 -4.78 0.66
C SER A 39 8.59 -3.39 0.45
N ARG A 40 7.81 -2.42 -0.04
CA ARG A 40 8.24 -1.01 -0.12
C ARG A 40 8.41 -0.39 1.25
N THR A 41 7.47 -0.65 2.14
CA THR A 41 7.54 -0.22 3.55
C THR A 41 8.80 -0.75 4.22
N PHE A 42 9.06 -2.05 4.07
CA PHE A 42 10.28 -2.64 4.65
C PHE A 42 11.56 -2.15 3.98
N GLU A 43 11.54 -1.83 2.70
CA GLU A 43 12.69 -1.23 2.01
C GLU A 43 13.10 0.10 2.67
N THR A 44 12.15 1.00 2.91
CA THR A 44 12.43 2.30 3.55
C THR A 44 12.90 2.14 4.99
N ILE A 45 12.32 1.21 5.74
CA ILE A 45 12.71 0.90 7.12
C ILE A 45 14.12 0.27 7.15
N ALA A 46 14.37 -0.71 6.29
CA ALA A 46 15.65 -1.41 6.22
C ALA A 46 16.80 -0.48 5.79
N ASN A 47 16.54 0.48 4.90
CA ASN A 47 17.49 1.51 4.50
C ASN A 47 17.87 2.47 5.64
N GLN A 48 17.09 2.51 6.73
CA GLN A 48 17.41 3.22 7.97
C GLN A 48 18.19 2.37 8.99
N GLY A 49 18.53 1.13 8.63
CA GLY A 49 19.38 0.24 9.43
C GLY A 49 18.62 -0.83 10.22
N PHE A 50 17.30 -0.90 10.13
CA PHE A 50 16.53 -1.97 10.77
C PHE A 50 16.76 -3.31 10.06
N ARG A 51 16.87 -4.40 10.84
CA ARG A 51 17.20 -5.74 10.31
C ARG A 51 16.36 -6.87 10.89
N GLU A 52 15.55 -6.60 11.89
CA GLU A 52 14.73 -7.60 12.56
C GLU A 52 13.26 -7.23 12.41
N PHE A 53 12.50 -8.11 11.77
CA PHE A 53 11.10 -7.90 11.41
C PHE A 53 10.26 -9.07 11.91
N ILE A 54 9.11 -8.78 12.48
CA ILE A 54 8.09 -9.77 12.84
C ILE A 54 6.81 -9.36 12.10
N LEU A 55 6.18 -10.32 11.45
CA LEU A 55 4.92 -10.14 10.74
C LEU A 55 3.80 -10.70 11.62
N ALA A 56 3.00 -9.79 12.16
CA ALA A 56 1.90 -10.10 13.05
C ALA A 56 0.58 -10.02 12.28
N GLY A 57 -0.10 -11.15 12.11
CA GLY A 57 -1.32 -11.19 11.31
C GLY A 57 -2.27 -12.29 11.70
N LYS A 58 -3.58 -12.01 11.56
CA LYS A 58 -4.68 -12.94 11.78
C LYS A 58 -5.10 -13.60 10.47
N GLY A 59 -5.50 -14.85 10.56
CA GLY A 59 -6.01 -15.61 9.42
C GLY A 59 -4.93 -16.42 8.69
N VAL A 60 -5.13 -17.75 8.69
CA VAL A 60 -4.17 -18.73 8.15
C VAL A 60 -3.79 -18.42 6.70
N ARG A 61 -4.76 -18.08 5.87
CA ARG A 61 -4.53 -17.81 4.44
C ARG A 61 -3.60 -16.62 4.22
N ASN A 62 -3.89 -15.48 4.86
CA ASN A 62 -3.10 -14.25 4.69
C ASN A 62 -1.68 -14.44 5.22
N THR A 63 -1.54 -15.10 6.36
CA THR A 63 -0.24 -15.37 6.98
C THR A 63 0.63 -16.26 6.10
N LEU A 64 0.07 -17.34 5.52
CA LEU A 64 0.82 -18.24 4.64
C LEU A 64 1.36 -17.55 3.39
N PHE A 65 0.55 -16.70 2.72
CA PHE A 65 1.02 -15.95 1.54
C PHE A 65 2.16 -14.99 1.89
N ILE A 66 2.06 -14.32 3.03
CA ILE A 66 3.08 -13.37 3.48
C ILE A 66 4.35 -14.12 3.90
N GLU A 67 4.23 -15.25 4.58
CA GLU A 67 5.34 -16.10 4.97
C GLU A 67 6.08 -16.65 3.74
N GLU A 68 5.35 -17.18 2.75
CA GLU A 68 5.95 -17.67 1.51
C GLU A 68 6.63 -16.54 0.72
N PHE A 69 6.12 -15.33 0.78
CA PHE A 69 6.69 -14.18 0.08
C PHE A 69 8.01 -13.69 0.69
N PHE A 70 8.09 -13.56 2.01
CA PHE A 70 9.28 -13.02 2.68
C PHE A 70 10.25 -14.10 3.17
N LYS A 71 9.77 -15.30 3.49
CA LYS A 71 10.57 -16.41 4.03
C LYS A 71 11.48 -15.95 5.18
N ASP A 72 12.74 -16.25 5.14
CA ASP A 72 13.75 -15.82 6.11
C ASP A 72 14.34 -14.42 5.84
N GLY A 73 13.94 -13.77 4.75
CA GLY A 73 14.36 -12.44 4.33
C GLY A 73 15.57 -12.39 3.40
N GLU A 74 16.10 -13.52 2.94
CA GLU A 74 17.23 -13.52 2.01
C GLU A 74 16.87 -12.88 0.67
N GLY A 75 15.75 -13.30 0.06
CA GLY A 75 15.26 -12.76 -1.21
C GLY A 75 14.99 -11.25 -1.13
N PHE A 76 14.35 -10.81 -0.05
CA PHE A 76 14.14 -9.39 0.22
C PHE A 76 15.46 -8.63 0.32
N SER A 77 16.41 -9.12 1.13
CA SER A 77 17.70 -8.46 1.36
C SER A 77 18.54 -8.33 0.10
N ARG A 78 18.51 -9.36 -0.74
CA ARG A 78 19.20 -9.37 -2.06
C ARG A 78 18.61 -8.31 -2.99
N ARG A 79 17.29 -8.22 -3.07
CA ARG A 79 16.57 -7.25 -3.90
C ARG A 79 16.84 -5.80 -3.46
N VAL A 80 16.81 -5.53 -2.15
CA VAL A 80 17.05 -4.19 -1.59
C VAL A 80 18.55 -3.84 -1.56
N GLY A 81 19.42 -4.84 -1.62
CA GLY A 81 20.89 -4.64 -1.57
C GLY A 81 21.39 -4.26 -0.17
N ILE A 82 20.83 -4.86 0.88
CA ILE A 82 21.19 -4.55 2.27
C ILE A 82 22.11 -5.60 2.92
N THR A 83 23.08 -5.12 3.68
CA THR A 83 24.00 -5.93 4.49
C THR A 83 24.12 -5.30 5.89
N PRO A 84 24.08 -6.08 6.99
CA PRO A 84 23.69 -7.48 7.03
C PRO A 84 22.24 -7.71 6.59
N ARG A 85 21.89 -8.96 6.25
CA ARG A 85 20.54 -9.28 5.77
C ARG A 85 19.46 -9.01 6.84
N ALA A 86 18.26 -8.66 6.37
CA ALA A 86 17.08 -8.62 7.20
C ALA A 86 16.64 -10.04 7.58
N LYS A 87 16.10 -10.17 8.80
CA LYS A 87 15.55 -11.42 9.33
C LYS A 87 14.07 -11.25 9.56
N PHE A 88 13.28 -12.17 9.05
CA PHE A 88 11.84 -12.20 9.23
C PHE A 88 11.44 -13.33 10.17
N LYS A 89 10.48 -13.03 11.04
CA LYS A 89 9.77 -13.96 11.89
C LYS A 89 8.27 -13.72 11.72
N TYR A 90 7.46 -14.67 12.11
CA TYR A 90 6.02 -14.66 11.88
C TYR A 90 5.28 -14.93 13.17
N GLN A 91 4.13 -14.32 13.34
CA GLN A 91 3.26 -14.62 14.47
C GLN A 91 2.87 -16.11 14.42
N PRO A 92 3.11 -16.89 15.47
CA PRO A 92 2.56 -18.22 15.56
C PRO A 92 1.04 -18.21 15.54
N LYS A 93 0.42 -19.35 15.28
CA LYS A 93 -1.04 -19.44 15.25
C LYS A 93 -1.62 -18.96 16.59
N TYR A 94 -2.32 -17.85 16.53
CA TYR A 94 -2.96 -17.18 17.65
C TYR A 94 -4.19 -16.42 17.17
N ASP A 95 -5.29 -16.52 17.90
CA ASP A 95 -6.52 -15.76 17.62
C ASP A 95 -6.51 -14.47 18.44
N ASP A 96 -5.81 -13.46 17.91
CA ASP A 96 -5.69 -12.16 18.56
C ASP A 96 -7.02 -11.40 18.57
N ARG A 97 -7.17 -10.51 19.54
CA ARG A 97 -8.34 -9.66 19.76
C ARG A 97 -8.20 -8.27 19.12
N GLY A 98 -7.19 -8.08 18.31
CA GLY A 98 -6.86 -6.84 17.62
C GLY A 98 -5.36 -6.67 17.43
N ASN A 99 -4.99 -5.62 16.72
CA ASN A 99 -3.61 -5.40 16.31
C ASN A 99 -2.63 -5.21 17.50
N ALA A 100 -3.06 -4.60 18.60
CA ALA A 100 -2.21 -4.46 19.80
C ALA A 100 -2.02 -5.79 20.53
N ASP A 101 -3.02 -6.67 20.55
CA ASP A 101 -2.87 -8.01 21.13
C ASP A 101 -1.93 -8.89 20.30
N ALA A 102 -1.99 -8.79 18.98
CA ALA A 102 -1.03 -9.44 18.09
C ALA A 102 0.41 -9.00 18.38
N VAL A 103 0.62 -7.69 18.62
CA VAL A 103 1.94 -7.15 19.02
C VAL A 103 2.35 -7.69 20.40
N ARG A 104 1.46 -7.63 21.41
CA ARG A 104 1.70 -8.17 22.76
C ARG A 104 2.12 -9.64 22.69
N PHE A 105 1.35 -10.47 21.98
CA PHE A 105 1.63 -11.89 21.81
C PHE A 105 3.00 -12.13 21.16
N CYS A 106 3.33 -11.41 20.10
CA CYS A 106 4.65 -11.50 19.48
C CYS A 106 5.78 -11.08 20.42
N MET A 107 5.57 -10.03 21.21
CA MET A 107 6.56 -9.59 22.21
C MET A 107 6.79 -10.64 23.30
N GLU A 108 5.75 -11.31 23.75
CA GLU A 108 5.80 -12.39 24.73
C GLU A 108 6.48 -13.64 24.14
N PHE A 109 5.96 -14.14 23.03
CA PHE A 109 6.44 -15.37 22.39
C PHE A 109 7.92 -15.33 22.04
N TYR A 110 8.41 -14.17 21.58
CA TYR A 110 9.82 -13.97 21.21
C TYR A 110 10.69 -13.39 22.34
N ASP A 111 10.17 -13.28 23.55
CA ASP A 111 10.84 -12.71 24.74
C ASP A 111 11.51 -11.35 24.44
N ILE A 112 10.75 -10.42 23.86
CA ILE A 112 11.28 -9.12 23.44
C ILE A 112 11.39 -8.18 24.65
N LYS A 113 12.63 -7.80 25.00
CA LYS A 113 12.97 -6.94 26.16
C LYS A 113 13.45 -5.56 25.77
N ARG A 114 13.17 -5.13 24.56
CA ARG A 114 13.54 -3.79 24.03
C ARG A 114 12.35 -3.16 23.33
N ASP A 115 12.47 -1.85 23.04
CA ASP A 115 11.44 -1.15 22.29
C ASP A 115 11.11 -1.88 20.98
N VAL A 116 9.85 -1.84 20.57
CA VAL A 116 9.39 -2.31 19.26
C VAL A 116 8.86 -1.13 18.46
N LEU A 117 9.10 -1.16 17.14
CA LEU A 117 8.49 -0.27 16.17
C LEU A 117 7.33 -1.00 15.52
N VAL A 118 6.12 -0.53 15.76
CA VAL A 118 4.89 -1.09 15.18
C VAL A 118 4.52 -0.31 13.93
N VAL A 119 4.20 -0.98 12.84
CA VAL A 119 3.77 -0.36 11.57
C VAL A 119 2.62 -1.14 10.94
N GLY A 120 1.73 -0.47 10.23
CA GLY A 120 0.70 -1.12 9.42
C GLY A 120 1.30 -1.79 8.18
N GLY A 121 0.72 -2.92 7.77
CA GLY A 121 1.14 -3.68 6.59
C GLY A 121 0.74 -3.05 5.25
N ASP A 122 -0.06 -2.02 5.28
CA ASP A 122 -0.64 -1.30 4.14
C ASP A 122 -0.15 0.15 4.02
N HIS A 123 0.80 0.55 4.84
CA HIS A 123 1.39 1.89 4.81
C HIS A 123 2.55 1.97 3.84
N ILE A 124 2.67 3.09 3.15
CA ILE A 124 3.89 3.50 2.45
C ILE A 124 4.46 4.68 3.23
N LEU A 125 5.72 4.59 3.60
CA LEU A 125 6.38 5.61 4.42
C LEU A 125 7.79 5.93 3.94
N ASP A 126 8.15 7.20 4.05
CA ASP A 126 9.53 7.71 3.91
C ASP A 126 9.80 8.80 4.95
N ILE A 127 9.54 8.47 6.21
CA ILE A 127 9.77 9.31 7.39
C ILE A 127 11.05 8.91 8.11
N THR A 128 11.62 9.81 8.92
CA THR A 128 12.82 9.53 9.71
C THR A 128 12.49 8.85 11.04
N LEU A 129 12.44 7.52 11.03
CA LEU A 129 12.09 6.69 12.19
C LEU A 129 13.03 6.87 13.39
N LYS A 130 14.30 7.23 13.14
CA LYS A 130 15.27 7.44 14.22
C LYS A 130 14.91 8.60 15.13
N ASP A 131 14.25 9.63 14.61
CA ASP A 131 13.83 10.78 15.39
C ASP A 131 12.65 10.44 16.29
N LEU A 132 11.67 9.68 15.77
CA LEU A 132 10.57 9.13 16.55
C LEU A 132 11.10 8.27 17.73
N ILE A 133 12.08 7.39 17.47
CA ILE A 133 12.67 6.53 18.51
C ILE A 133 13.47 7.35 19.53
N ARG A 134 14.21 8.36 19.08
CA ARG A 134 14.96 9.25 19.97
C ARG A 134 14.01 10.02 20.88
N PHE A 135 12.94 10.55 20.33
CA PHE A 135 11.90 11.24 21.09
C PHE A 135 11.26 10.31 22.12
N HIS A 136 10.81 9.11 21.72
CA HIS A 136 10.27 8.08 22.62
C HIS A 136 11.17 7.84 23.83
N ARG A 137 12.45 7.61 23.59
CA ARG A 137 13.44 7.34 24.64
C ARG A 137 13.71 8.56 25.53
N SER A 138 13.70 9.77 24.99
CA SER A 138 13.91 11.00 25.75
C SER A 138 12.77 11.27 26.72
N LYS A 139 11.54 10.86 26.37
CA LYS A 139 10.35 11.00 27.21
C LYS A 139 10.14 9.83 28.16
N ASN A 140 10.98 8.78 28.09
CA ASN A 140 10.76 7.52 28.80
C ASN A 140 9.31 7.03 28.62
N ALA A 141 8.79 7.16 27.39
CA ALA A 141 7.41 6.91 27.06
C ALA A 141 7.06 5.42 27.16
N LEU A 142 5.80 5.13 27.47
CA LEU A 142 5.22 3.79 27.33
C LEU A 142 4.88 3.53 25.86
N VAL A 143 4.24 4.53 25.24
CA VAL A 143 3.88 4.53 23.83
C VAL A 143 4.23 5.90 23.23
N THR A 144 4.77 5.91 22.01
CA THR A 144 4.86 7.12 21.19
C THR A 144 4.23 6.86 19.84
N ALA A 145 3.20 7.64 19.51
CA ALA A 145 2.55 7.63 18.20
C ALA A 145 3.29 8.55 17.22
N GLY A 146 3.57 8.06 16.02
CA GLY A 146 3.98 8.89 14.89
C GLY A 146 2.75 9.62 14.33
N LEU A 147 2.85 10.93 14.19
CA LEU A 147 1.77 11.79 13.73
C LEU A 147 2.16 12.51 12.45
N GLN A 148 1.16 12.91 11.67
CA GLN A 148 1.33 13.86 10.56
C GLN A 148 0.23 14.89 10.57
N GLU A 149 0.53 16.09 10.06
CA GLU A 149 -0.48 17.09 9.81
C GLU A 149 -1.20 16.77 8.49
N LEU A 150 -2.51 16.63 8.55
CA LEU A 150 -3.34 16.31 7.40
C LEU A 150 -3.65 17.59 6.61
N ASP A 151 -3.41 17.54 5.30
CA ASP A 151 -3.80 18.62 4.39
C ASP A 151 -5.31 18.91 4.49
N LYS A 152 -5.66 20.21 4.42
CA LYS A 152 -7.06 20.69 4.56
C LYS A 152 -8.01 20.15 3.51
N THR A 153 -7.49 19.70 2.38
CA THR A 153 -8.29 19.12 1.28
C THR A 153 -8.65 17.65 1.50
N ARG A 154 -8.07 17.02 2.53
CA ARG A 154 -8.30 15.60 2.82
C ARG A 154 -9.33 15.42 3.93
N ASP A 155 -10.18 14.43 3.75
CA ASP A 155 -11.18 13.99 4.72
C ASP A 155 -10.50 13.44 5.98
N ILE A 156 -10.78 14.06 7.12
CA ILE A 156 -10.23 13.71 8.43
C ILE A 156 -10.94 12.52 9.07
N SER A 157 -12.19 12.28 8.70
CA SER A 157 -13.04 11.24 9.28
C SER A 157 -12.53 9.81 9.06
N GLN A 158 -11.47 9.67 8.23
CA GLN A 158 -10.83 8.37 7.99
C GLN A 158 -9.73 8.03 8.98
N PHE A 159 -9.33 8.97 9.85
CA PHE A 159 -8.14 8.85 10.71
C PHE A 159 -8.45 9.09 12.17
N GLY A 160 -7.66 8.50 13.05
CA GLY A 160 -7.60 8.93 14.44
C GLY A 160 -6.90 10.29 14.54
N VAL A 161 -7.47 11.22 15.29
CA VAL A 161 -6.99 12.60 15.47
C VAL A 161 -6.45 12.81 16.88
N VAL A 162 -5.37 13.57 16.99
CA VAL A 162 -4.62 13.72 18.24
C VAL A 162 -4.47 15.18 18.61
N GLU A 163 -4.70 15.50 19.89
CA GLU A 163 -4.35 16.78 20.50
C GLU A 163 -3.16 16.59 21.45
N LEU A 164 -2.14 17.47 21.33
CA LEU A 164 -0.91 17.38 22.09
C LEU A 164 -0.79 18.52 23.12
N ALA A 165 -0.24 18.19 24.29
CA ALA A 165 0.33 19.17 25.20
C ALA A 165 1.63 19.74 24.64
N PRO A 166 2.12 20.89 25.17
CA PRO A 166 3.38 21.51 24.71
C PRO A 166 4.61 20.62 24.83
N ASP A 167 4.59 19.65 25.73
CA ASP A 167 5.67 18.68 25.92
C ASP A 167 5.57 17.46 24.99
N GLY A 168 4.54 17.40 24.14
CA GLY A 168 4.23 16.33 23.21
C GLY A 168 3.41 15.18 23.81
N ARG A 169 2.92 15.30 25.05
CA ARG A 169 2.02 14.30 25.64
C ARG A 169 0.67 14.33 24.93
N ILE A 170 0.09 13.18 24.64
CA ILE A 170 -1.27 13.10 24.07
C ILE A 170 -2.27 13.47 25.17
N GLN A 171 -3.03 14.54 24.95
CA GLN A 171 -4.10 14.99 25.82
C GLN A 171 -5.46 14.39 25.43
N ARG A 172 -5.70 14.30 24.11
CA ARG A 172 -6.94 13.77 23.57
C ARG A 172 -6.66 12.95 22.31
N PHE A 173 -7.35 11.83 22.18
CA PHE A 173 -7.37 10.99 20.99
C PHE A 173 -8.84 10.77 20.61
N VAL A 174 -9.18 11.04 19.34
CA VAL A 174 -10.54 10.83 18.81
C VAL A 174 -10.42 9.99 17.55
N GLU A 175 -11.02 8.81 17.54
CA GLU A 175 -11.02 7.92 16.40
C GLU A 175 -12.09 8.34 15.40
N LYS A 176 -11.67 8.65 14.18
CA LYS A 176 -12.55 8.98 13.05
C LYS A 176 -13.63 10.02 13.36
N PRO A 177 -13.24 11.21 13.84
CA PRO A 177 -14.21 12.27 14.14
C PRO A 177 -14.80 12.85 12.84
N GLU A 178 -15.98 13.43 12.96
CA GLU A 178 -16.45 14.39 11.95
C GLU A 178 -15.56 15.64 11.96
N GLU A 179 -15.54 16.41 10.86
CA GLU A 179 -14.63 17.58 10.72
C GLU A 179 -14.81 18.60 11.86
N GLU A 180 -16.06 18.81 12.32
CA GLU A 180 -16.41 19.75 13.38
C GLU A 180 -15.99 19.25 14.77
N GLU A 181 -15.81 17.96 14.96
CA GLU A 181 -15.44 17.33 16.23
C GLU A 181 -13.92 17.15 16.37
N ALA A 182 -13.19 17.30 15.27
CA ALA A 182 -11.75 17.11 15.23
C ALA A 182 -11.03 18.22 16.01
N PRO A 183 -10.30 17.91 17.10
CA PRO A 183 -9.63 18.94 17.90
C PRO A 183 -8.47 19.61 17.18
N THR A 184 -7.87 18.92 16.22
CA THR A 184 -6.72 19.36 15.42
C THR A 184 -6.76 18.70 14.05
N ARG A 185 -5.74 18.95 13.21
CA ARG A 185 -5.50 18.16 11.99
C ARG A 185 -4.29 17.23 12.11
N LEU A 186 -3.82 16.98 13.33
CA LEU A 186 -2.77 15.98 13.59
C LEU A 186 -3.37 14.58 13.61
N ILE A 187 -3.05 13.81 12.59
CA ILE A 187 -3.54 12.44 12.43
C ILE A 187 -2.55 11.40 12.94
N ASN A 188 -3.10 10.33 13.48
CA ASN A 188 -2.37 9.12 13.82
C ASN A 188 -2.02 8.34 12.56
N THR A 189 -0.71 8.12 12.35
CA THR A 189 -0.22 7.41 11.16
C THR A 189 -0.27 5.87 11.30
N GLY A 190 -0.66 5.34 12.45
CA GLY A 190 -0.55 3.91 12.71
C GLY A 190 0.89 3.40 12.88
N ILE A 191 1.83 4.32 13.10
CA ILE A 191 3.23 4.01 13.40
C ILE A 191 3.48 4.29 14.87
N TYR A 192 3.96 3.29 15.62
CA TYR A 192 4.16 3.45 17.06
C TYR A 192 5.53 2.94 17.49
N VAL A 193 6.07 3.52 18.54
CA VAL A 193 7.13 2.92 19.33
C VAL A 193 6.56 2.50 20.68
N PHE A 194 6.64 1.22 20.98
CA PHE A 194 6.19 0.66 22.24
C PHE A 194 7.40 0.28 23.12
N SER A 195 7.37 0.72 24.38
CA SER A 195 8.27 0.21 25.41
C SER A 195 7.94 -1.24 25.77
N PRO A 196 8.90 -2.08 26.18
CA PRO A 196 8.62 -3.44 26.63
C PRO A 196 7.59 -3.54 27.77
N LYS A 197 7.47 -2.49 28.58
CA LYS A 197 6.50 -2.41 29.69
C LYS A 197 5.04 -2.39 29.23
N ILE A 198 4.78 -2.11 27.96
CA ILE A 198 3.41 -2.11 27.42
C ILE A 198 2.74 -3.48 27.57
N ARG A 199 3.51 -4.58 27.61
CA ARG A 199 2.95 -5.94 27.76
C ARG A 199 2.11 -6.09 29.03
N GLU A 200 2.62 -5.62 30.17
CA GLU A 200 1.92 -5.69 31.45
C GLU A 200 0.57 -4.95 31.38
N VAL A 201 0.55 -3.78 30.76
CA VAL A 201 -0.67 -2.99 30.62
C VAL A 201 -1.66 -3.66 29.66
N LEU A 202 -1.20 -4.25 28.57
CA LEU A 202 -2.06 -4.94 27.61
C LEU A 202 -2.58 -6.28 28.17
N GLU A 203 -1.87 -6.92 29.10
CA GLU A 203 -2.35 -8.08 29.83
C GLU A 203 -3.57 -7.76 30.70
N ASP A 204 -3.62 -6.59 31.32
CA ASP A 204 -4.75 -6.13 32.12
C ASP A 204 -6.02 -5.82 31.28
N MET A 205 -5.87 -5.70 29.95
CA MET A 205 -6.97 -5.47 29.02
C MET A 205 -7.59 -6.74 28.41
N THR A 206 -7.36 -7.92 29.02
CA THR A 206 -7.59 -9.24 28.41
C THR A 206 -9.01 -9.53 27.93
N ASP A 207 -10.02 -8.87 28.44
CA ASP A 207 -11.43 -9.11 28.09
C ASP A 207 -12.02 -8.12 27.08
N LYS A 208 -11.17 -7.27 26.47
CA LYS A 208 -11.62 -6.18 25.57
C LYS A 208 -11.02 -6.33 24.19
N PRO A 209 -11.65 -5.77 23.14
CA PRO A 209 -10.97 -5.55 21.88
C PRO A 209 -9.70 -4.73 22.09
N MET A 210 -8.69 -4.98 21.25
CA MET A 210 -7.37 -4.36 21.37
C MET A 210 -6.91 -3.77 20.03
N ASP A 211 -7.73 -2.92 19.42
CA ASP A 211 -7.24 -2.04 18.37
C ASP A 211 -6.38 -0.93 18.98
N THR A 212 -5.20 -0.69 18.41
CA THR A 212 -4.26 0.29 18.98
C THR A 212 -4.84 1.69 19.00
N GLY A 213 -5.50 2.12 17.91
CA GLY A 213 -6.09 3.45 17.79
C GLY A 213 -7.42 3.56 18.56
N GLY A 214 -8.35 2.63 18.30
CA GLY A 214 -9.70 2.69 18.82
C GLY A 214 -9.84 2.35 20.31
N ASP A 215 -8.99 1.46 20.82
CA ASP A 215 -9.16 0.93 22.18
C ASP A 215 -7.96 1.27 23.10
N VAL A 216 -6.76 0.96 22.66
CA VAL A 216 -5.57 1.01 23.54
C VAL A 216 -5.12 2.45 23.82
N LEU A 217 -4.96 3.28 22.81
CA LEU A 217 -4.53 4.67 23.02
C LEU A 217 -5.52 5.46 23.88
N PRO A 218 -6.85 5.42 23.64
CA PRO A 218 -7.82 6.05 24.52
C PRO A 218 -7.72 5.56 25.97
N TYR A 219 -7.62 4.23 26.17
CA TYR A 219 -7.46 3.64 27.51
C TYR A 219 -6.22 4.15 28.23
N LEU A 220 -5.07 4.16 27.54
CA LEU A 220 -3.79 4.62 28.11
C LEU A 220 -3.86 6.10 28.49
N CYS A 221 -4.46 6.94 27.63
CA CYS A 221 -4.64 8.38 27.91
C CYS A 221 -5.54 8.60 29.12
N ALA A 222 -6.70 7.92 29.20
CA ALA A 222 -7.65 8.04 30.31
C ALA A 222 -7.05 7.61 31.65
N ASN A 223 -6.13 6.66 31.64
CA ASN A 223 -5.44 6.17 32.83
C ASN A 223 -4.09 6.86 33.10
N ASN A 224 -3.81 7.99 32.46
CA ASN A 224 -2.62 8.81 32.65
C ASN A 224 -1.29 8.10 32.41
N TYR A 225 -1.23 7.06 31.58
CA TYR A 225 0.02 6.47 31.14
C TYR A 225 0.86 7.48 30.33
N PRO A 226 2.19 7.31 30.29
CA PRO A 226 3.08 8.21 29.52
C PRO A 226 2.99 7.92 28.00
N VAL A 227 1.94 8.47 27.37
CA VAL A 227 1.66 8.37 25.94
C VAL A 227 1.99 9.71 25.26
N TYR A 228 2.81 9.67 24.24
CA TYR A 228 3.29 10.84 23.52
C TYR A 228 3.03 10.75 22.04
N GLY A 229 2.90 11.90 21.37
CA GLY A 229 2.86 12.03 19.93
C GLY A 229 4.12 12.74 19.41
N HIS A 230 4.63 12.29 18.30
CA HIS A 230 5.74 12.91 17.58
C HIS A 230 5.35 13.20 16.14
N VAL A 231 5.37 14.47 15.74
CA VAL A 231 5.09 14.84 14.35
C VAL A 231 6.27 14.42 13.48
N CYS A 232 6.01 13.49 12.57
CA CYS A 232 7.00 12.89 11.69
C CYS A 232 7.07 13.67 10.37
N GLU A 233 8.25 14.16 10.03
CA GLU A 233 8.50 14.76 8.73
C GLU A 233 8.74 13.69 7.67
N GLY A 234 8.25 13.94 6.44
CA GLY A 234 8.42 13.09 5.29
C GLY A 234 7.11 12.53 4.75
N TYR A 235 7.21 11.55 3.89
CA TYR A 235 6.06 10.98 3.20
C TYR A 235 5.43 9.83 4.00
N TRP A 236 4.10 9.85 4.10
CA TRP A 236 3.30 8.75 4.61
C TRP A 236 1.97 8.67 3.85
N ALA A 237 1.53 7.46 3.57
CA ALA A 237 0.22 7.17 3.00
C ALA A 237 -0.30 5.83 3.51
N ASP A 238 -1.58 5.78 3.88
CA ASP A 238 -2.35 4.56 4.03
C ASP A 238 -2.94 4.18 2.66
N VAL A 239 -2.59 3.00 2.16
CA VAL A 239 -3.11 2.46 0.89
C VAL A 239 -4.39 1.68 1.18
N GLY A 240 -5.39 2.35 1.73
CA GLY A 240 -6.64 1.76 2.21
C GLY A 240 -7.62 1.34 1.12
N ASN A 241 -7.62 2.03 -0.02
CA ASN A 241 -8.58 1.88 -1.11
C ASN A 241 -7.89 2.08 -2.48
N PRO A 242 -8.55 1.83 -3.62
CA PRO A 242 -7.97 1.98 -4.95
C PRO A 242 -7.51 3.38 -5.30
N GLU A 243 -8.24 4.41 -4.90
CA GLU A 243 -7.82 5.79 -5.14
C GLU A 243 -6.51 6.10 -4.41
N ALA A 244 -6.39 5.65 -3.14
CA ALA A 244 -5.15 5.77 -2.37
C ALA A 244 -3.99 4.99 -3.03
N LEU A 245 -4.25 3.78 -3.57
CA LEU A 245 -3.26 3.01 -4.31
C LEU A 245 -2.79 3.75 -5.57
N LEU A 246 -3.73 4.29 -6.35
CA LEU A 246 -3.42 5.04 -7.56
C LEU A 246 -2.63 6.30 -7.23
N LYS A 247 -3.11 7.12 -6.28
CA LYS A 247 -2.44 8.34 -5.82
C LYS A 247 -1.04 8.06 -5.27
N THR A 248 -0.89 7.05 -4.41
CA THR A 248 0.41 6.68 -3.85
C THR A 248 1.37 6.21 -4.94
N THR A 249 0.88 5.47 -5.95
CA THR A 249 1.68 5.10 -7.12
C THR A 249 2.17 6.34 -7.86
N GLN A 250 1.32 7.33 -8.09
CA GLN A 250 1.71 8.60 -8.71
C GLN A 250 2.76 9.34 -7.86
N ASP A 251 2.57 9.41 -6.54
CA ASP A 251 3.53 10.06 -5.63
C ASP A 251 4.91 9.39 -5.68
N VAL A 252 4.95 8.06 -5.77
CA VAL A 252 6.20 7.29 -5.99
C VAL A 252 6.85 7.64 -7.33
N LEU A 253 6.07 7.66 -8.40
CA LEU A 253 6.55 8.03 -9.76
C LEU A 253 7.04 9.47 -9.83
N HIS A 254 6.41 10.39 -9.09
CA HIS A 254 6.88 11.78 -8.97
C HIS A 254 8.10 11.93 -8.04
N GLY A 255 8.54 10.83 -7.40
CA GLY A 255 9.75 10.81 -6.55
C GLY A 255 9.58 11.51 -5.22
N LYS A 256 8.38 11.51 -4.66
CA LYS A 256 8.13 12.01 -3.29
C LYS A 256 8.78 11.13 -2.22
N LEU A 257 9.22 9.92 -2.56
CA LEU A 257 9.91 8.99 -1.68
C LEU A 257 11.39 8.92 -2.06
N SER A 258 12.25 9.37 -1.14
CA SER A 258 13.69 9.48 -1.37
C SER A 258 14.45 8.17 -1.08
N ARG A 259 13.92 7.32 -0.19
CA ARG A 259 14.58 6.09 0.28
C ARG A 259 14.16 4.83 -0.45
N ILE A 260 13.20 4.92 -1.37
CA ILE A 260 12.85 3.83 -2.27
C ILE A 260 13.83 3.81 -3.44
N LYS A 261 14.49 2.69 -3.62
CA LYS A 261 15.26 2.42 -4.83
C LYS A 261 14.35 1.69 -5.80
N PHE A 262 13.97 2.33 -6.89
CA PHE A 262 13.38 1.58 -7.99
C PHE A 262 14.34 0.48 -8.46
N LEU A 263 13.78 -0.66 -8.87
CA LEU A 263 14.54 -1.75 -9.44
C LEU A 263 15.24 -1.27 -10.74
N GLY A 264 16.48 -0.84 -10.60
CA GLY A 264 17.29 -0.34 -11.69
C GLY A 264 17.61 1.16 -11.62
N LYS A 265 18.61 1.56 -12.39
CA LYS A 265 18.91 2.97 -12.61
C LYS A 265 17.77 3.60 -13.40
N GLN A 266 17.45 4.86 -13.10
CA GLN A 266 16.59 5.67 -13.96
C GLN A 266 17.07 5.52 -15.40
N THR A 267 16.22 4.98 -16.25
CA THR A 267 16.57 4.76 -17.65
C THR A 267 16.34 6.07 -18.37
N THR A 268 17.40 6.77 -18.68
CA THR A 268 17.38 7.66 -19.83
C THR A 268 17.20 6.76 -21.02
N LEU A 269 16.03 6.79 -21.66
CA LEU A 269 15.95 6.37 -23.06
C LEU A 269 17.07 7.15 -23.71
N LYS A 270 18.13 6.47 -24.20
CA LYS A 270 19.04 7.12 -25.12
C LYS A 270 18.13 7.63 -26.19
N GLU A 271 17.99 8.95 -26.26
CA GLU A 271 17.39 9.60 -27.39
C GLU A 271 18.18 9.15 -28.59
N ALA A 272 17.70 8.03 -29.12
CA ALA A 272 18.19 7.55 -30.37
C ALA A 272 17.86 8.68 -31.35
N ALA A 273 18.92 9.45 -31.66
CA ALA A 273 19.10 10.17 -32.90
C ALA A 273 18.07 11.24 -33.32
N ARG A 274 17.26 11.84 -32.45
CA ARG A 274 16.44 13.02 -32.81
C ARG A 274 16.32 14.01 -31.66
N GLY A 275 17.41 14.59 -31.24
CA GLY A 275 17.59 15.99 -30.81
C GLY A 275 16.59 16.66 -29.85
N ILE A 276 15.92 15.98 -28.93
CA ILE A 276 15.06 16.63 -27.92
C ILE A 276 15.35 16.02 -26.56
N ILE A 277 16.30 16.62 -25.83
CA ILE A 277 16.55 16.32 -24.43
C ILE A 277 15.60 17.18 -23.60
N GLN A 278 14.54 16.59 -23.05
CA GLN A 278 13.81 17.21 -21.95
C GLN A 278 14.42 16.80 -20.62
N LYS A 279 14.88 17.77 -19.85
CA LYS A 279 15.76 17.68 -18.69
C LYS A 279 15.11 17.08 -17.43
N ASP A 280 13.88 16.57 -17.42
CA ASP A 280 13.20 16.14 -16.20
C ASP A 280 12.26 14.92 -16.39
N THR A 281 12.67 13.98 -17.21
CA THR A 281 11.85 12.78 -17.45
C THR A 281 12.17 11.69 -16.46
N ARG A 282 11.26 11.44 -15.53
CA ARG A 282 11.35 10.30 -14.60
C ARG A 282 10.73 9.06 -15.24
N ARG A 283 11.57 8.21 -15.80
CA ARG A 283 11.20 6.95 -16.48
C ARG A 283 12.00 5.82 -15.89
N TRP A 284 11.34 4.76 -15.47
CA TRP A 284 11.96 3.54 -14.97
C TRP A 284 11.50 2.38 -15.84
N ILE A 285 12.27 2.05 -16.85
CA ILE A 285 11.99 0.95 -17.77
C ILE A 285 13.02 -0.13 -17.54
N HIS A 286 12.57 -1.35 -17.25
CA HIS A 286 13.49 -2.46 -17.06
C HIS A 286 14.27 -2.75 -18.33
N ARG A 287 15.56 -3.13 -18.20
CA ARG A 287 16.49 -3.27 -19.34
C ARG A 287 16.02 -4.29 -20.39
N SER A 288 15.35 -5.39 -19.95
CA SER A 288 14.82 -6.40 -20.87
C SER A 288 13.71 -5.82 -21.76
N THR A 289 12.81 -5.02 -21.20
CA THR A 289 11.72 -4.33 -21.92
C THR A 289 12.28 -3.25 -22.86
N LEU A 290 13.24 -2.45 -22.37
CA LEU A 290 13.86 -1.39 -23.17
C LEU A 290 14.48 -1.93 -24.48
N ARG A 291 15.17 -3.09 -24.42
CA ARG A 291 15.74 -3.74 -25.62
C ARG A 291 14.69 -4.13 -26.65
N ASN A 292 13.48 -4.47 -26.23
CA ASN A 292 12.38 -4.79 -27.15
C ASN A 292 11.84 -3.52 -27.82
N ILE A 293 11.68 -2.44 -27.05
CA ILE A 293 11.21 -1.14 -27.55
C ILE A 293 12.21 -0.56 -28.57
N GLU A 294 13.51 -0.61 -28.29
CA GLU A 294 14.56 -0.03 -29.16
C GLU A 294 14.68 -0.72 -30.53
N ARG A 295 14.10 -1.91 -30.71
CA ARG A 295 14.11 -2.65 -31.98
C ARG A 295 12.92 -2.34 -32.89
N LEU A 296 11.94 -1.59 -32.42
CA LEU A 296 10.76 -1.25 -33.19
C LEU A 296 11.07 -0.13 -34.19
N GLU A 297 10.53 -0.23 -35.40
CA GLU A 297 10.65 0.82 -36.43
C GLU A 297 9.92 2.11 -35.98
N ARG A 298 8.79 1.94 -35.32
CA ARG A 298 8.01 3.02 -34.71
C ARG A 298 7.86 2.78 -33.21
N PRO A 299 8.83 3.25 -32.41
CA PRO A 299 8.81 3.02 -30.98
C PRO A 299 7.61 3.69 -30.30
N PRO A 300 7.14 3.16 -29.16
CA PRO A 300 6.08 3.76 -28.37
C PRO A 300 6.49 5.14 -27.83
N GLU A 301 5.52 6.00 -27.65
CA GLU A 301 5.67 7.26 -26.95
C GLU A 301 5.55 7.04 -25.43
N ILE A 302 6.70 7.00 -24.76
CA ILE A 302 6.76 6.87 -23.30
C ILE A 302 6.94 8.26 -22.69
N GLY A 303 5.90 8.77 -22.06
CA GLY A 303 5.86 10.06 -21.39
C GLY A 303 6.64 10.10 -20.08
N ASN A 304 6.32 11.07 -19.23
CA ASN A 304 6.97 11.25 -17.92
C ASN A 304 6.30 10.39 -16.84
N TYR A 305 7.02 10.17 -15.73
CA TYR A 305 6.51 9.48 -14.56
C TYR A 305 5.99 8.07 -14.89
N VAL A 306 6.76 7.32 -15.64
CA VAL A 306 6.41 5.98 -16.11
C VAL A 306 7.32 4.93 -15.49
N HIS A 307 6.74 3.86 -14.96
CA HIS A 307 7.43 2.62 -14.60
C HIS A 307 6.98 1.50 -15.53
N ILE A 308 7.92 0.74 -16.10
CA ILE A 308 7.63 -0.46 -16.88
C ILE A 308 8.57 -1.58 -16.40
N GLY A 309 7.95 -2.66 -15.95
CA GLY A 309 8.63 -3.84 -15.42
C GLY A 309 9.42 -4.65 -16.44
N GLU A 310 9.89 -5.81 -16.00
CA GLU A 310 10.72 -6.67 -16.82
C GLU A 310 9.91 -7.46 -17.86
N HIS A 311 10.58 -7.81 -18.96
CA HIS A 311 10.05 -8.67 -20.02
C HIS A 311 8.68 -8.25 -20.59
N CYS A 312 8.36 -6.96 -20.58
CA CYS A 312 7.17 -6.45 -21.23
C CYS A 312 7.34 -6.37 -22.75
N ILE A 313 6.25 -6.61 -23.46
CA ILE A 313 6.13 -6.43 -24.92
C ILE A 313 5.25 -5.20 -25.13
N ILE A 314 5.84 -4.11 -25.60
CA ILE A 314 5.11 -2.89 -25.93
C ILE A 314 5.14 -2.76 -27.45
N GLU A 315 3.98 -2.79 -28.09
CA GLU A 315 3.88 -2.70 -29.56
C GLU A 315 4.01 -1.24 -30.06
N GLU A 316 4.01 -1.06 -31.38
CA GLU A 316 4.11 0.24 -32.03
C GLU A 316 2.92 1.16 -31.72
N ASP A 317 3.11 2.47 -31.87
CA ASP A 317 2.08 3.51 -31.70
C ASP A 317 1.41 3.52 -30.30
N VAL A 318 1.99 2.84 -29.30
CA VAL A 318 1.52 2.86 -27.90
C VAL A 318 1.93 4.16 -27.24
N LYS A 319 1.05 4.73 -26.41
CA LYS A 319 1.33 5.90 -25.59
C LYS A 319 1.13 5.58 -24.10
N ILE A 320 2.16 5.84 -23.26
CA ILE A 320 2.11 5.61 -21.82
C ILE A 320 2.58 6.87 -21.10
N GLU A 321 1.80 7.37 -20.16
CA GLU A 321 2.13 8.54 -19.36
C GLU A 321 1.64 8.38 -17.92
N SER A 322 2.42 8.87 -16.94
CA SER A 322 2.07 8.87 -15.51
C SER A 322 1.53 7.52 -15.02
N SER A 323 2.12 6.42 -15.47
CA SER A 323 1.54 5.08 -15.28
C SER A 323 2.58 4.06 -14.86
N SER A 324 2.09 3.01 -14.19
CA SER A 324 2.91 1.87 -13.81
C SER A 324 2.45 0.60 -14.53
N ILE A 325 3.35 -0.02 -15.27
CA ILE A 325 3.15 -1.32 -15.94
C ILE A 325 4.01 -2.35 -15.21
N GLY A 326 3.40 -3.42 -14.72
CA GLY A 326 4.07 -4.53 -14.05
C GLY A 326 4.85 -5.42 -15.01
N ASP A 327 5.51 -6.46 -14.46
CA ASP A 327 6.34 -7.37 -15.22
C ASP A 327 5.52 -8.26 -16.17
N TYR A 328 6.13 -8.68 -17.27
CA TYR A 328 5.55 -9.63 -18.23
C TYR A 328 4.21 -9.18 -18.84
N CYS A 329 3.96 -7.89 -18.93
CA CYS A 329 2.77 -7.36 -19.61
C CYS A 329 2.96 -7.29 -21.12
N LYS A 330 1.85 -7.47 -21.86
CA LYS A 330 1.77 -7.19 -23.29
C LYS A 330 0.83 -6.03 -23.54
N ILE A 331 1.28 -5.00 -24.26
CA ILE A 331 0.49 -3.82 -24.61
C ILE A 331 0.42 -3.72 -26.13
N GLY A 332 -0.78 -3.87 -26.69
CA GLY A 332 -1.05 -3.91 -28.12
C GLY A 332 -1.00 -2.53 -28.78
N LYS A 333 -0.79 -2.56 -30.07
CA LYS A 333 -0.62 -1.38 -30.94
C LYS A 333 -1.76 -0.36 -30.77
N GLY A 334 -1.42 0.93 -30.78
CA GLY A 334 -2.38 2.05 -30.72
C GLY A 334 -2.97 2.29 -29.32
N THR A 335 -2.63 1.48 -28.33
CA THR A 335 -3.17 1.58 -26.97
C THR A 335 -2.64 2.82 -26.25
N ARG A 336 -3.49 3.44 -25.44
CA ARG A 336 -3.17 4.63 -24.63
C ARG A 336 -3.41 4.33 -23.16
N ILE A 337 -2.40 4.59 -22.31
CA ILE A 337 -2.44 4.34 -20.87
C ILE A 337 -1.98 5.62 -20.16
N THR A 338 -2.89 6.23 -19.40
CA THR A 338 -2.63 7.47 -18.67
C THR A 338 -3.06 7.31 -17.21
N GLY A 339 -2.24 7.79 -16.27
CA GLY A 339 -2.57 7.83 -14.85
C GLY A 339 -2.89 6.47 -14.22
N SER A 340 -2.55 5.35 -14.85
CA SER A 340 -3.09 4.02 -14.54
C SER A 340 -2.05 3.06 -13.97
N VAL A 341 -2.54 2.03 -13.28
CA VAL A 341 -1.74 0.90 -12.82
C VAL A 341 -2.18 -0.37 -13.53
N VAL A 342 -1.28 -0.97 -14.31
CA VAL A 342 -1.45 -2.28 -14.93
C VAL A 342 -0.51 -3.25 -14.24
N MET A 343 -1.06 -4.22 -13.52
CA MET A 343 -0.27 -5.19 -12.76
C MET A 343 0.30 -6.28 -13.68
N GLY A 344 1.29 -7.00 -13.17
CA GLY A 344 2.07 -7.95 -13.97
C GLY A 344 1.24 -9.06 -14.63
N PHE A 345 1.80 -9.65 -15.70
CA PHE A 345 1.19 -10.74 -16.49
C PHE A 345 -0.13 -10.37 -17.16
N THR A 346 -0.38 -9.09 -17.36
CA THR A 346 -1.61 -8.57 -17.97
C THR A 346 -1.43 -8.39 -19.48
N ASN A 347 -2.44 -8.78 -20.24
CA ASN A 347 -2.49 -8.61 -21.69
C ASN A 347 -3.50 -7.51 -22.06
N VAL A 348 -3.02 -6.43 -22.65
CA VAL A 348 -3.84 -5.33 -23.16
C VAL A 348 -3.80 -5.37 -24.68
N GLY A 349 -4.97 -5.47 -25.29
CA GLY A 349 -5.17 -5.55 -26.73
C GLY A 349 -4.82 -4.26 -27.47
N LYS A 350 -5.24 -4.19 -28.74
CA LYS A 350 -5.01 -3.03 -29.63
C LYS A 350 -6.05 -1.96 -29.43
N ASP A 351 -5.66 -0.70 -29.63
CA ASP A 351 -6.55 0.48 -29.58
C ASP A 351 -7.35 0.57 -28.26
N VAL A 352 -6.78 0.09 -27.16
CA VAL A 352 -7.36 0.16 -25.82
C VAL A 352 -7.06 1.52 -25.19
N ARG A 353 -8.01 2.06 -24.41
CA ARG A 353 -7.82 3.25 -23.59
C ARG A 353 -7.95 2.89 -22.12
N LEU A 354 -6.88 3.14 -21.35
CA LEU A 354 -6.85 3.02 -19.89
C LEU A 354 -6.56 4.40 -19.30
N ASN A 355 -7.48 4.96 -18.51
CA ASN A 355 -7.32 6.28 -17.92
C ASN A 355 -7.71 6.27 -16.44
N ASN A 356 -6.76 6.64 -15.56
CA ASN A 356 -6.95 6.71 -14.13
C ASN A 356 -7.62 5.45 -13.53
N CYS A 357 -7.17 4.27 -13.93
CA CYS A 357 -7.74 2.98 -13.55
C CYS A 357 -6.68 1.99 -13.05
N ILE A 358 -7.14 0.89 -12.44
CA ILE A 358 -6.29 -0.19 -11.96
C ILE A 358 -6.71 -1.49 -12.65
N VAL A 359 -5.75 -2.19 -13.25
CA VAL A 359 -5.93 -3.52 -13.85
C VAL A 359 -5.10 -4.53 -13.08
N GLY A 360 -5.76 -5.51 -12.50
CA GLY A 360 -5.16 -6.59 -11.71
C GLY A 360 -4.33 -7.55 -12.55
N ARG A 361 -3.55 -8.39 -11.86
CA ARG A 361 -2.66 -9.38 -12.49
C ARG A 361 -3.42 -10.39 -13.35
N TYR A 362 -2.74 -10.97 -14.32
CA TYR A 362 -3.26 -12.06 -15.18
C TYR A 362 -4.54 -11.69 -15.93
N SER A 363 -4.86 -10.42 -16.05
CA SER A 363 -6.08 -9.96 -16.75
C SER A 363 -5.85 -9.82 -18.25
N SER A 364 -6.94 -9.91 -19.01
CA SER A 364 -6.93 -9.73 -20.46
C SER A 364 -7.94 -8.67 -20.87
N ILE A 365 -7.45 -7.54 -21.35
CA ILE A 365 -8.30 -6.46 -21.88
C ILE A 365 -8.27 -6.56 -23.39
N LYS A 366 -9.41 -6.93 -24.03
CA LYS A 366 -9.47 -7.12 -25.47
C LYS A 366 -9.50 -5.78 -26.22
N ASP A 367 -9.26 -5.87 -27.53
CA ASP A 367 -9.12 -4.70 -28.44
C ASP A 367 -10.28 -3.71 -28.31
N LYS A 368 -9.96 -2.43 -28.47
CA LYS A 368 -10.92 -1.30 -28.51
C LYS A 368 -11.74 -1.10 -27.23
N SER A 369 -11.34 -1.72 -26.12
CA SER A 369 -11.98 -1.49 -24.83
C SER A 369 -11.56 -0.15 -24.23
N ILE A 370 -12.45 0.47 -23.45
CA ILE A 370 -12.23 1.72 -22.74
C ILE A 370 -12.46 1.48 -21.25
N ILE A 371 -11.47 1.76 -20.42
CA ILE A 371 -11.57 1.76 -18.95
C ILE A 371 -11.12 3.14 -18.50
N ASP A 372 -12.07 3.97 -18.07
CA ASP A 372 -11.81 5.39 -17.90
C ASP A 372 -12.60 5.94 -16.70
N ARG A 373 -11.87 6.50 -15.74
CA ARG A 373 -12.44 7.16 -14.56
C ARG A 373 -13.24 8.42 -14.92
N ASP A 374 -12.83 9.14 -15.96
CA ASP A 374 -13.32 10.46 -16.29
C ASP A 374 -14.39 10.41 -17.40
N LEU A 375 -14.98 9.24 -17.65
CA LEU A 375 -16.15 9.14 -18.52
C LEU A 375 -17.32 9.91 -17.92
N ASP A 376 -17.96 10.71 -18.77
CA ASP A 376 -19.16 11.47 -18.41
C ASP A 376 -20.35 10.50 -18.27
N VAL A 377 -20.54 9.97 -17.07
CA VAL A 377 -21.66 9.12 -16.69
C VAL A 377 -22.22 9.63 -15.37
N GLU A 378 -23.55 9.60 -15.22
CA GLU A 378 -24.18 9.94 -13.96
C GLU A 378 -23.64 9.04 -12.83
N VAL A 379 -22.96 9.68 -11.89
CA VAL A 379 -22.43 9.02 -10.69
C VAL A 379 -23.34 9.37 -9.53
N HIS A 380 -24.02 8.38 -8.95
CA HIS A 380 -24.83 8.61 -7.77
C HIS A 380 -23.97 9.19 -6.63
N GLU A 381 -24.49 10.23 -5.97
CA GLU A 381 -23.84 10.89 -4.85
C GLU A 381 -23.52 9.88 -3.73
N GLY A 382 -22.37 10.03 -3.07
CA GLY A 382 -22.05 9.31 -1.83
C GLY A 382 -20.79 8.42 -1.83
N SER A 383 -20.05 8.29 -2.94
CA SER A 383 -18.76 7.59 -2.93
C SER A 383 -17.64 8.49 -3.44
N HIS A 384 -16.61 8.67 -2.62
CA HIS A 384 -15.45 9.51 -2.96
C HIS A 384 -14.46 8.82 -3.91
N ASP A 385 -14.44 7.46 -3.97
CA ASP A 385 -13.50 6.70 -4.82
C ASP A 385 -14.12 6.39 -6.18
N LEU A 386 -13.71 7.14 -7.19
CA LEU A 386 -14.16 6.99 -8.59
C LEU A 386 -13.29 6.04 -9.42
N THR A 387 -12.23 5.46 -8.87
CA THR A 387 -11.26 4.65 -9.61
C THR A 387 -11.88 3.35 -10.13
N PRO A 388 -11.94 3.10 -11.45
CA PRO A 388 -12.32 1.80 -11.99
C PRO A 388 -11.27 0.75 -11.65
N VAL A 389 -11.71 -0.45 -11.25
CA VAL A 389 -10.81 -1.55 -10.89
C VAL A 389 -11.21 -2.83 -11.59
N ILE A 390 -10.28 -3.39 -12.34
CA ILE A 390 -10.38 -4.73 -12.91
C ILE A 390 -9.61 -5.68 -11.98
N GLY A 391 -10.29 -6.70 -11.50
CA GLY A 391 -9.71 -7.71 -10.60
C GLY A 391 -8.68 -8.59 -11.29
N GLU A 392 -8.08 -9.49 -10.53
CA GLU A 392 -7.09 -10.42 -11.01
C GLU A 392 -7.73 -11.54 -11.86
N GLY A 393 -7.11 -11.86 -13.01
CA GLY A 393 -7.55 -12.91 -13.90
C GLY A 393 -8.85 -12.63 -14.67
N VAL A 394 -9.25 -11.35 -14.75
CA VAL A 394 -10.48 -10.93 -15.46
C VAL A 394 -10.21 -10.77 -16.95
N THR A 395 -11.16 -11.23 -17.78
CA THR A 395 -11.19 -10.92 -19.22
C THR A 395 -12.25 -9.85 -19.48
N ILE A 396 -11.85 -8.74 -20.09
CA ILE A 396 -12.74 -7.70 -20.58
C ILE A 396 -12.87 -7.86 -22.10
N GLU A 397 -14.09 -8.06 -22.57
CA GLU A 397 -14.38 -8.34 -23.96
C GLU A 397 -14.15 -7.12 -24.86
N LYS A 398 -13.96 -7.39 -26.16
CA LYS A 398 -13.66 -6.39 -27.17
C LYS A 398 -14.72 -5.28 -27.21
N GLY A 399 -14.27 -4.04 -27.21
CA GLY A 399 -15.12 -2.85 -27.29
C GLY A 399 -15.91 -2.53 -26.02
N SER A 400 -15.63 -3.22 -24.89
CA SER A 400 -16.27 -2.91 -23.62
C SER A 400 -15.91 -1.50 -23.12
N VAL A 401 -16.88 -0.84 -22.47
CA VAL A 401 -16.70 0.47 -21.84
C VAL A 401 -16.98 0.37 -20.35
N ILE A 402 -15.98 0.70 -19.53
CA ILE A 402 -16.04 0.63 -18.07
C ILE A 402 -15.74 2.03 -17.51
N GLY A 403 -16.74 2.62 -16.86
CA GLY A 403 -16.67 3.97 -16.30
C GLY A 403 -16.25 4.02 -14.85
N PRO A 404 -16.40 5.18 -14.20
CA PRO A 404 -16.01 5.42 -12.82
C PRO A 404 -16.73 4.49 -11.83
N LYS A 405 -16.14 4.27 -10.67
CA LYS A 405 -16.62 3.42 -9.56
C LYS A 405 -16.76 1.92 -9.87
N LYS A 406 -16.59 1.48 -11.11
CA LYS A 406 -16.87 0.08 -11.49
C LYS A 406 -15.79 -0.86 -10.95
N ARG A 407 -16.23 -1.95 -10.35
CA ARG A 407 -15.40 -3.03 -9.81
C ARG A 407 -15.72 -4.31 -10.56
N VAL A 408 -14.77 -4.82 -11.34
CA VAL A 408 -14.97 -6.05 -12.13
C VAL A 408 -14.18 -7.18 -11.50
N ALA A 409 -14.87 -8.23 -11.08
CA ALA A 409 -14.29 -9.38 -10.40
C ALA A 409 -14.52 -10.66 -11.20
N PRO A 410 -13.61 -11.66 -11.14
CA PRO A 410 -13.86 -12.96 -11.72
C PRO A 410 -14.90 -13.73 -10.89
N ILE A 411 -15.76 -14.50 -11.56
CA ILE A 411 -16.64 -15.46 -10.89
C ILE A 411 -15.86 -16.76 -10.70
N TYR A 412 -15.67 -17.14 -9.44
CA TYR A 412 -15.24 -18.49 -9.08
C TYR A 412 -16.46 -19.26 -8.57
N GLU A 413 -16.64 -20.51 -8.99
CA GLU A 413 -17.79 -21.33 -8.54
C GLU A 413 -17.89 -21.41 -7.02
N SER A 414 -16.76 -21.49 -6.33
CA SER A 414 -16.69 -21.46 -4.87
C SER A 414 -17.04 -20.10 -4.24
N HIS A 415 -17.11 -19.03 -5.02
CA HIS A 415 -17.41 -17.67 -4.55
C HIS A 415 -18.81 -17.19 -4.92
N ARG A 416 -19.53 -17.93 -5.78
CA ARG A 416 -20.90 -17.55 -6.21
C ARG A 416 -21.86 -17.35 -5.04
N ILE A 417 -21.76 -18.20 -4.02
CA ILE A 417 -22.61 -18.13 -2.80
C ILE A 417 -22.03 -17.17 -1.77
N LEU A 418 -20.70 -17.08 -1.67
CA LEU A 418 -20.00 -16.24 -0.68
C LEU A 418 -19.92 -14.77 -1.10
N SER A 419 -19.90 -14.47 -2.41
CA SER A 419 -19.64 -13.10 -2.86
C SER A 419 -20.84 -12.16 -2.69
N THR A 420 -22.05 -12.58 -3.03
CA THR A 420 -23.24 -11.75 -2.86
C THR A 420 -23.61 -11.56 -1.39
N GLY A 421 -23.59 -12.60 -0.56
CA GLY A 421 -23.83 -12.50 0.88
C GLY A 421 -22.72 -11.71 1.60
N ARG A 422 -21.47 -11.99 1.29
CA ARG A 422 -20.32 -11.34 1.96
C ARG A 422 -20.14 -9.88 1.58
N PHE A 423 -20.42 -9.49 0.35
CA PHE A 423 -20.41 -8.07 -0.05
C PHE A 423 -21.52 -7.28 0.66
N LEU A 424 -22.71 -7.88 0.85
CA LEU A 424 -23.79 -7.28 1.61
C LEU A 424 -23.46 -7.17 3.11
N GLU A 425 -22.88 -8.21 3.71
CA GLU A 425 -22.44 -8.19 5.12
C GLU A 425 -21.34 -7.16 5.39
N LEU A 426 -20.49 -6.87 4.40
CA LEU A 426 -19.40 -5.91 4.51
C LEU A 426 -19.81 -4.49 4.12
N GLY A 427 -21.09 -4.23 3.85
CA GLY A 427 -21.58 -2.90 3.48
C GLY A 427 -21.15 -2.42 2.09
N TYR A 428 -20.71 -3.34 1.19
CA TYR A 428 -20.40 -3.00 -0.19
C TYR A 428 -21.68 -2.77 -1.00
N ASP A 429 -21.70 -1.66 -1.74
CA ASP A 429 -22.70 -1.44 -2.78
C ASP A 429 -22.45 -2.43 -3.93
N THR A 430 -23.23 -3.51 -3.93
CA THR A 430 -23.16 -4.55 -4.96
C THR A 430 -23.58 -4.06 -6.35
N ASN A 431 -24.22 -2.89 -6.45
CA ASN A 431 -24.62 -2.29 -7.73
C ASN A 431 -23.41 -1.89 -8.59
N ASN A 432 -22.24 -1.77 -7.99
CA ASN A 432 -21.00 -1.40 -8.68
C ASN A 432 -19.99 -2.54 -8.84
N VAL A 433 -20.34 -3.76 -8.42
CA VAL A 433 -19.49 -4.96 -8.59
C VAL A 433 -20.04 -5.83 -9.72
N TYR A 434 -19.24 -6.04 -10.74
CA TYR A 434 -19.57 -6.86 -11.90
C TYR A 434 -18.73 -8.13 -11.86
N PHE A 435 -19.40 -9.28 -11.98
CA PHE A 435 -18.76 -10.57 -12.07
C PHE A 435 -18.72 -11.01 -13.54
N VAL A 436 -17.55 -11.45 -13.98
CA VAL A 436 -17.34 -11.95 -15.34
C VAL A 436 -17.02 -13.43 -15.24
N GLU A 437 -17.75 -14.27 -15.97
CA GLU A 437 -17.43 -15.70 -16.10
C GLU A 437 -16.06 -15.88 -16.77
N LYS A 438 -15.29 -16.85 -16.28
CA LYS A 438 -13.98 -17.19 -16.85
C LYS A 438 -14.13 -17.96 -18.15
#